data_d104592376d2eecd01f7f11b700fc820
#
_entry.id   d104592376d2eecd01f7f11b700fc820
#
_cell.length_a   1.000
_cell.length_b   1.000
_cell.length_c   1.000
_cell.angle_alpha   90.00
_cell.angle_beta   90.00
_cell.angle_gamma   90.00
#
_symmetry.space_group_name_H-M   'P 1'
#
loop_
_entity.id
_entity.type
_entity.pdbx_description
1 polymer ?
#
loop_
_entity_poly.entity_id
_entity_poly.type
_entity_poly.pdbx_seq_one_letter_code
_entity_poly.pdbx_strand_id
1 'polypeptide(L)'
;KSNNYGKDNQAMSGLQDRPIRWIADDAMKFTAREIRRGNTYDAIILDPPKFGRGPKNETWRFEENLPELLDVVKELLSDRPLFVILTAYAVRLSYLALSQALADRLSPLGGVMETGEMALPQQGADRLLPTAIYARWHAGA
;
A
#
# COMPACT_ATOMS: atom_id res chain seq x y z
N LYS A 1 -2.74 11.52 -15.21
CA LYS A 1 -2.83 10.44 -16.22
C LYS A 1 -3.32 9.14 -15.57
N SER A 2 -2.71 8.66 -14.49
CA SER A 2 -3.10 7.42 -13.80
C SER A 2 -4.55 7.42 -13.28
N ASN A 3 -5.02 8.53 -12.70
CA ASN A 3 -6.39 8.64 -12.21
C ASN A 3 -7.45 8.56 -13.32
N ASN A 4 -7.14 9.03 -14.54
CA ASN A 4 -8.05 8.87 -15.67
C ASN A 4 -8.17 7.39 -16.06
N TYR A 5 -7.05 6.70 -16.10
CA TYR A 5 -7.01 5.26 -16.33
C TYR A 5 -7.83 4.48 -15.27
N GLY A 6 -7.71 4.90 -14.01
CA GLY A 6 -8.50 4.32 -12.92
C GLY A 6 -10.01 4.52 -13.12
N LYS A 7 -10.43 5.72 -13.56
CA LYS A 7 -11.85 6.00 -13.86
C LYS A 7 -12.35 5.14 -15.04
N ASP A 8 -11.54 4.98 -16.07
CA ASP A 8 -11.89 4.15 -17.21
C ASP A 8 -12.05 2.67 -16.75
N ASN A 9 -11.12 2.17 -15.95
CA ASN A 9 -11.21 0.83 -15.36
C ASN A 9 -12.41 0.68 -14.43
N GLN A 10 -12.74 1.68 -13.63
CA GLN A 10 -13.95 1.70 -12.79
C GLN A 10 -15.20 1.50 -13.62
N ALA A 11 -15.33 2.25 -14.72
CA ALA A 11 -16.47 2.15 -15.63
C ALA A 11 -16.53 0.78 -16.33
N MET A 12 -15.39 0.30 -16.85
CA MET A 12 -15.31 -1.00 -17.51
C MET A 12 -15.62 -2.18 -16.58
N SER A 13 -15.40 -2.01 -15.27
CA SER A 13 -15.71 -3.01 -14.24
C SER A 13 -17.15 -2.91 -13.72
N GLY A 14 -17.99 -2.04 -14.29
CA GLY A 14 -19.38 -1.84 -13.83
C GLY A 14 -19.47 -1.19 -12.44
N LEU A 15 -18.45 -0.43 -12.04
CA LEU A 15 -18.33 0.18 -10.70
C LEU A 15 -18.52 1.71 -10.74
N GLN A 16 -19.06 2.26 -11.83
CA GLN A 16 -19.20 3.71 -12.01
C GLN A 16 -20.04 4.38 -10.91
N ASP A 17 -21.02 3.65 -10.36
CA ASP A 17 -21.91 4.14 -9.30
C ASP A 17 -21.33 3.96 -7.88
N ARG A 18 -20.13 3.39 -7.77
CA ARG A 18 -19.48 3.22 -6.46
C ARG A 18 -18.75 4.52 -6.06
N PRO A 19 -18.76 4.88 -4.77
CA PRO A 19 -18.18 6.13 -4.27
C PRO A 19 -16.64 6.08 -4.22
N ILE A 20 -15.98 6.10 -5.39
CA ILE A 20 -14.52 6.12 -5.49
C ILE A 20 -14.04 7.57 -5.63
N ARG A 21 -13.16 8.01 -4.74
CA ARG A 21 -12.50 9.31 -4.80
C ARG A 21 -11.11 9.16 -5.43
N TRP A 22 -10.94 9.71 -6.61
CA TRP A 22 -9.67 9.75 -7.33
C TRP A 22 -8.92 11.02 -6.97
N ILE A 23 -7.83 10.89 -6.22
CA ILE A 23 -7.04 12.01 -5.71
C ILE A 23 -5.65 11.96 -6.32
N ALA A 24 -5.19 13.08 -6.89
CA ALA A 24 -3.82 13.25 -7.37
C ALA A 24 -3.10 14.22 -6.44
N ASP A 25 -2.37 13.69 -5.49
CA ASP A 25 -1.67 14.46 -4.47
C ASP A 25 -0.41 13.72 -4.00
N ASP A 26 0.45 14.41 -3.28
CA ASP A 26 1.53 13.81 -2.53
C ASP A 26 0.96 13.00 -1.36
N ALA A 27 1.34 11.72 -1.26
CA ALA A 27 0.76 10.80 -0.28
C ALA A 27 1.01 11.27 1.16
N MET A 28 2.23 11.71 1.49
CA MET A 28 2.57 12.16 2.84
C MET A 28 1.80 13.41 3.24
N LYS A 29 1.64 14.35 2.31
CA LYS A 29 0.84 15.57 2.55
C LYS A 29 -0.64 15.28 2.67
N PHE A 30 -1.15 14.35 1.85
CA PHE A 30 -2.54 13.93 1.92
C PHE A 30 -2.84 13.26 3.26
N THR A 31 -2.05 12.27 3.66
CA THR A 31 -2.24 11.53 4.91
C THR A 31 -2.11 12.43 6.13
N ALA A 32 -1.14 13.34 6.18
CA ALA A 32 -1.02 14.33 7.25
C ALA A 32 -2.26 15.25 7.36
N ARG A 33 -2.94 15.55 6.26
CA ARG A 33 -4.21 16.30 6.30
C ARG A 33 -5.37 15.46 6.82
N GLU A 34 -5.43 14.18 6.43
CA GLU A 34 -6.47 13.27 6.90
C GLU A 34 -6.36 13.03 8.41
N ILE A 35 -5.15 12.85 8.94
CA ILE A 35 -4.89 12.76 10.38
C ILE A 35 -5.40 14.01 11.11
N ARG A 36 -5.03 15.21 10.64
CA ARG A 36 -5.49 16.48 11.26
C ARG A 36 -7.01 16.66 11.21
N ARG A 37 -7.70 16.01 10.28
CA ARG A 37 -9.17 16.02 10.15
C ARG A 37 -9.83 14.96 11.02
N GLY A 38 -9.06 14.06 11.62
CA GLY A 38 -9.58 12.92 12.36
C GLY A 38 -10.21 11.85 11.46
N ASN A 39 -9.87 11.83 10.17
CA ASN A 39 -10.33 10.78 9.26
C ASN A 39 -9.53 9.50 9.49
N THR A 40 -10.23 8.36 9.54
CA THR A 40 -9.62 7.03 9.68
C THR A 40 -10.09 6.09 8.58
N TYR A 41 -9.36 4.99 8.38
CA TYR A 41 -9.58 4.03 7.32
C TYR A 41 -9.56 2.61 7.87
N ASP A 42 -10.50 1.79 7.42
CA ASP A 42 -10.57 0.37 7.84
C ASP A 42 -9.55 -0.50 7.11
N ALA A 43 -9.15 -0.11 5.90
CA ALA A 43 -8.17 -0.84 5.12
C ALA A 43 -7.27 0.11 4.32
N ILE A 44 -6.00 -0.24 4.23
CA ILE A 44 -5.01 0.56 3.49
C ILE A 44 -4.19 -0.35 2.59
N ILE A 45 -4.06 0.02 1.31
CA ILE A 45 -3.18 -0.64 0.35
C ILE A 45 -2.10 0.34 -0.08
N LEU A 46 -0.85 -0.08 -0.01
CA LEU A 46 0.33 0.71 -0.32
C LEU A 46 1.14 0.03 -1.43
N ASP A 47 1.43 0.77 -2.47
CA ASP A 47 2.35 0.37 -3.55
C ASP A 47 3.31 1.52 -3.87
N PRO A 48 4.18 1.90 -2.91
CA PRO A 48 5.08 3.03 -3.08
C PRO A 48 6.18 2.69 -4.10
N PRO A 49 6.57 3.66 -4.94
CA PRO A 49 7.64 3.44 -5.89
C PRO A 49 8.99 3.27 -5.18
N LYS A 50 9.93 2.56 -5.79
CA LYS A 50 11.31 2.49 -5.28
C LYS A 50 11.96 3.86 -5.15
N PHE A 51 11.73 4.72 -6.14
CA PHE A 51 12.23 6.08 -6.21
C PHE A 51 11.19 7.00 -6.86
N GLY A 52 11.07 8.22 -6.35
CA GLY A 52 10.20 9.24 -6.92
C GLY A 52 10.74 10.65 -6.68
N ARG A 53 10.34 11.58 -7.53
CA ARG A 53 10.55 13.02 -7.34
C ARG A 53 9.23 13.75 -7.37
N GLY A 54 8.97 14.54 -6.35
CA GLY A 54 7.83 15.44 -6.30
C GLY A 54 8.06 16.73 -7.09
N PRO A 55 7.01 17.53 -7.31
CA PRO A 55 7.06 18.74 -8.13
C PRO A 55 7.92 19.87 -7.51
N LYS A 56 8.27 19.77 -6.24
CA LYS A 56 9.13 20.72 -5.52
C LYS A 56 10.51 20.13 -5.19
N ASN A 57 11.00 19.20 -6.00
CA ASN A 57 12.23 18.44 -5.80
C ASN A 57 12.27 17.57 -4.54
N GLU A 58 11.14 17.30 -3.92
CA GLU A 58 11.07 16.29 -2.87
C GLU A 58 11.53 14.94 -3.44
N THR A 59 12.36 14.25 -2.71
CA THR A 59 12.86 12.93 -3.15
C THR A 59 12.27 11.86 -2.27
N TRP A 60 11.60 10.90 -2.89
CA TRP A 60 11.18 9.66 -2.26
C TRP A 60 12.22 8.58 -2.55
N ARG A 61 12.69 7.91 -1.50
CA ARG A 61 13.49 6.69 -1.56
C ARG A 61 12.83 5.65 -0.67
N PHE A 62 12.51 4.49 -1.22
CA PHE A 62 11.75 3.46 -0.53
C PHE A 62 12.35 3.12 0.84
N GLU A 63 13.62 2.75 0.87
CA GLU A 63 14.29 2.29 2.07
C GLU A 63 14.42 3.38 3.15
N GLU A 64 14.52 4.64 2.74
CA GLU A 64 14.69 5.79 3.65
C GLU A 64 13.34 6.30 4.19
N ASN A 65 12.29 6.29 3.36
CA ASN A 65 11.02 6.93 3.68
C ASN A 65 9.91 5.94 4.10
N LEU A 66 10.12 4.64 3.88
CA LEU A 66 9.13 3.62 4.27
C LEU A 66 8.78 3.66 5.77
N PRO A 67 9.74 3.80 6.70
CA PRO A 67 9.41 3.85 8.13
C PRO A 67 8.42 4.96 8.47
N GLU A 68 8.64 6.17 8.00
CA GLU A 68 7.74 7.31 8.21
C GLU A 68 6.35 7.07 7.60
N LEU A 69 6.29 6.50 6.39
CA LEU A 69 5.02 6.16 5.75
C LEU A 69 4.23 5.15 6.59
N LEU A 70 4.89 4.13 7.15
CA LEU A 70 4.23 3.12 7.98
C LEU A 70 3.75 3.69 9.32
N ASP A 71 4.47 4.65 9.91
CA ASP A 71 4.03 5.36 11.12
C ASP A 71 2.72 6.13 10.84
N VAL A 72 2.66 6.85 9.73
CA VAL A 72 1.46 7.56 9.27
C VAL A 72 0.30 6.58 8.97
N VAL A 73 0.59 5.44 8.36
CA VAL A 73 -0.42 4.42 8.07
C VAL A 73 -1.06 3.90 9.35
N LYS A 74 -0.25 3.60 10.37
CA LYS A 74 -0.74 3.18 11.68
C LYS A 74 -1.69 4.21 12.30
N GLU A 75 -1.36 5.49 12.22
CA GLU A 75 -2.17 6.57 12.77
C GLU A 75 -3.50 6.77 12.02
N LEU A 76 -3.54 6.41 10.73
CA LEU A 76 -4.75 6.50 9.91
C LEU A 76 -5.70 5.32 10.06
N LEU A 77 -5.31 4.24 10.72
CA LEU A 77 -6.20 3.10 10.90
C LEU A 77 -7.35 3.44 11.86
N SER A 78 -8.54 2.93 11.54
CA SER A 78 -9.72 3.01 12.42
C SER A 78 -9.54 2.15 13.68
N ASP A 79 -10.46 2.28 14.61
CA ASP A 79 -10.49 1.45 15.83
C ASP A 79 -10.74 -0.04 15.54
N ARG A 80 -11.24 -0.38 14.36
CA ARG A 80 -11.50 -1.75 13.91
C ARG A 80 -10.97 -1.96 12.49
N PRO A 81 -9.65 -1.90 12.32
CA PRO A 81 -9.04 -2.04 11.01
C PRO A 81 -9.19 -3.47 10.50
N LEU A 82 -9.35 -3.62 9.20
CA LEU A 82 -9.51 -4.90 8.53
C LEU A 82 -8.17 -5.47 8.04
N PHE A 83 -7.42 -4.65 7.29
CA PHE A 83 -6.12 -5.06 6.77
C PHE A 83 -5.25 -3.87 6.33
N VAL A 84 -3.96 -4.14 6.26
CA VAL A 84 -2.96 -3.30 5.58
C VAL A 84 -2.16 -4.19 4.63
N ILE A 85 -2.05 -3.78 3.36
CA ILE A 85 -1.23 -4.46 2.35
C ILE A 85 -0.14 -3.50 1.89
N LEU A 86 1.10 -3.97 1.91
CA LEU A 86 2.27 -3.26 1.39
C LEU A 86 2.91 -4.12 0.31
N THR A 87 3.05 -3.58 -0.90
CA THR A 87 3.79 -4.20 -1.98
C THR A 87 5.07 -3.42 -2.27
N ALA A 88 6.08 -4.11 -2.77
CA ALA A 88 7.31 -3.49 -3.24
C ALA A 88 7.88 -4.26 -4.44
N TYR A 89 8.31 -3.53 -5.46
CA TYR A 89 8.94 -4.11 -6.64
C TYR A 89 10.28 -3.42 -6.94
N ALA A 90 11.17 -4.12 -7.62
CA ALA A 90 12.50 -3.63 -7.98
C ALA A 90 13.36 -3.14 -6.80
N VAL A 91 13.05 -3.57 -5.57
CA VAL A 91 13.80 -3.30 -4.35
C VAL A 91 14.82 -4.41 -4.09
N ARG A 92 15.90 -4.08 -3.36
CA ARG A 92 16.90 -5.08 -2.92
C ARG A 92 16.64 -5.49 -1.47
N LEU A 93 15.40 -5.90 -1.20
CA LEU A 93 14.95 -6.30 0.13
C LEU A 93 14.30 -7.69 0.06
N SER A 94 14.41 -8.42 1.15
CA SER A 94 13.63 -9.63 1.38
C SER A 94 12.20 -9.27 1.77
N TYR A 95 11.23 -10.12 1.42
CA TYR A 95 9.87 -9.98 1.93
C TYR A 95 9.81 -10.06 3.46
N LEU A 96 10.78 -10.73 4.10
CA LEU A 96 10.90 -10.74 5.58
C LEU A 96 11.17 -9.34 6.13
N ALA A 97 12.07 -8.56 5.51
CA ALA A 97 12.35 -7.20 5.95
C ALA A 97 11.09 -6.31 5.83
N LEU A 98 10.32 -6.50 4.73
CA LEU A 98 9.05 -5.80 4.53
C LEU A 98 8.01 -6.18 5.59
N SER A 99 7.91 -7.48 5.89
CA SER A 99 7.02 -8.01 6.93
C SER A 99 7.38 -7.49 8.31
N GLN A 100 8.64 -7.48 8.68
CA GLN A 100 9.11 -6.98 9.97
C GLN A 100 8.85 -5.48 10.12
N ALA A 101 9.13 -4.68 9.09
CA ALA A 101 8.85 -3.25 9.11
C ALA A 101 7.36 -2.95 9.35
N LEU A 102 6.46 -3.74 8.76
CA LEU A 102 5.01 -3.61 8.98
C LEU A 102 4.61 -4.13 10.37
N ALA A 103 5.17 -5.28 10.80
CA ALA A 103 4.89 -5.89 12.10
C ALA A 103 5.30 -4.98 13.27
N ASP A 104 6.43 -4.28 13.17
CA ASP A 104 6.90 -3.32 14.20
C ASP A 104 5.84 -2.25 14.53
N ARG A 105 4.96 -1.93 13.59
CA ARG A 105 3.89 -0.94 13.77
C ARG A 105 2.55 -1.56 14.16
N LEU A 106 2.21 -2.71 13.59
CA LEU A 106 0.86 -3.25 13.65
C LEU A 106 0.70 -4.42 14.62
N SER A 107 1.80 -5.06 15.10
CA SER A 107 1.72 -6.15 16.08
C SER A 107 0.95 -5.81 17.36
N PRO A 108 0.96 -4.56 17.88
CA PRO A 108 0.14 -4.23 19.05
C PRO A 108 -1.39 -4.32 18.81
N LEU A 109 -1.82 -4.34 17.54
CA LEU A 109 -3.23 -4.51 17.18
C LEU A 109 -3.66 -5.99 17.16
N GLY A 110 -2.74 -6.93 17.43
CA GLY A 110 -3.00 -8.35 17.21
C GLY A 110 -3.07 -8.70 15.74
N GLY A 111 -3.90 -9.71 15.38
CA GLY A 111 -4.10 -10.12 13.99
C GLY A 111 -3.01 -11.05 13.46
N VAL A 112 -2.96 -11.19 12.14
CA VAL A 112 -2.08 -12.12 11.43
C VAL A 112 -1.24 -11.37 10.41
N MET A 113 0.05 -11.74 10.33
CA MET A 113 0.97 -11.24 9.31
C MET A 113 1.24 -12.32 8.26
N GLU A 114 1.03 -12.00 7.01
CA GLU A 114 1.37 -12.86 5.86
C GLU A 114 2.35 -12.13 4.95
N THR A 115 3.24 -12.89 4.31
CA THR A 115 4.23 -12.30 3.43
C THR A 115 4.69 -13.30 2.38
N GLY A 116 5.18 -12.79 1.26
CA GLY A 116 5.68 -13.64 0.18
C GLY A 116 5.94 -12.86 -1.10
N GLU A 117 5.95 -13.60 -2.20
CA GLU A 117 6.08 -13.04 -3.54
C GLU A 117 4.74 -13.11 -4.27
N MET A 118 4.42 -12.02 -4.97
CA MET A 118 3.34 -12.00 -5.96
C MET A 118 3.88 -12.50 -7.29
N ALA A 119 3.19 -13.45 -7.89
CA ALA A 119 3.62 -14.03 -9.16
C ALA A 119 2.44 -14.24 -10.10
N LEU A 120 2.71 -14.10 -11.39
CA LEU A 120 1.76 -14.41 -12.46
C LEU A 120 2.10 -15.79 -13.04
N PRO A 121 1.15 -16.73 -13.10
CA PRO A 121 1.36 -18.01 -13.78
C PRO A 121 1.42 -17.79 -15.29
N GLN A 122 2.36 -18.45 -15.94
CA GLN A 122 2.44 -18.49 -17.39
C GLN A 122 1.35 -19.41 -17.95
N GLN A 123 0.58 -18.91 -18.88
CA GLN A 123 -0.41 -19.75 -19.55
C GLN A 123 0.27 -20.85 -20.38
N GLY A 124 -0.12 -22.11 -20.18
CA GLY A 124 0.39 -23.26 -20.92
C GLY A 124 1.78 -23.76 -20.52
N ALA A 125 2.32 -23.30 -19.39
CA ALA A 125 3.58 -23.78 -18.82
C ALA A 125 3.57 -23.72 -17.29
N ASP A 126 4.33 -24.60 -16.65
CA ASP A 126 4.52 -24.61 -15.19
C ASP A 126 5.65 -23.64 -14.78
N ARG A 127 5.40 -22.35 -15.04
CA ARG A 127 6.34 -21.27 -14.70
C ARG A 127 5.61 -20.09 -14.06
N LEU A 128 6.27 -19.44 -13.13
CA LEU A 128 5.80 -18.24 -12.47
C LEU A 128 6.69 -17.04 -12.84
N LEU A 129 6.07 -15.90 -13.10
CA LEU A 129 6.75 -14.62 -13.26
C LEU A 129 6.59 -13.84 -11.96
N PRO A 130 7.65 -13.68 -11.14
CA PRO A 130 7.58 -12.84 -9.95
C PRO A 130 7.40 -11.37 -10.35
N THR A 131 6.48 -10.68 -9.68
CA THR A 131 6.14 -9.28 -9.99
C THR A 131 6.48 -8.33 -8.86
N ALA A 132 6.26 -8.74 -7.62
CA ALA A 132 6.52 -7.93 -6.43
C ALA A 132 6.68 -8.84 -5.20
N ILE A 133 7.27 -8.31 -4.13
CA ILE A 133 7.14 -8.87 -2.78
C ILE A 133 6.00 -8.15 -2.06
N TYR A 134 5.36 -8.82 -1.09
CA TYR A 134 4.31 -8.21 -0.29
C TYR A 134 4.41 -8.58 1.19
N ALA A 135 3.86 -7.70 2.02
CA ALA A 135 3.48 -7.99 3.39
C ALA A 135 2.00 -7.57 3.58
N ARG A 136 1.22 -8.42 4.23
CA ARG A 136 -0.19 -8.18 4.55
C ARG A 136 -0.41 -8.43 6.05
N TRP A 137 -0.87 -7.43 6.74
CA TRP A 137 -1.48 -7.57 8.05
C TRP A 137 -3.00 -7.59 7.92
N HIS A 138 -3.68 -8.46 8.66
CA HIS A 138 -5.15 -8.43 8.78
C HIS A 138 -5.58 -8.80 10.21
N ALA A 139 -6.74 -8.30 10.60
CA ALA A 139 -7.25 -8.43 11.98
C ALA A 139 -7.58 -9.87 12.41
N GLY A 140 -7.50 -10.84 11.50
CA GLY A 140 -7.97 -12.20 11.72
C GLY A 140 -9.44 -12.38 11.29
N ALA A 141 -9.94 -13.59 11.39
CA ALA A 141 -11.35 -13.91 11.18
C ALA A 141 -12.09 -13.88 12.50
#